data_41e5addc84d3c2b1bef935bcba03e9f7
#
_entry.id   41e5addc84d3c2b1bef935bcba03e9f7
#
_cell.length_a   1.000
_cell.length_b   1.000
_cell.length_c   1.000
_cell.angle_alpha   90.00
_cell.angle_beta   90.00
_cell.angle_gamma   90.00
#
_symmetry.space_group_name_H-M   'P 1'
#
loop_
_entity.id
_entity.type
_entity.pdbx_description
1 polymer ?
#
loop_
_entity_poly.entity_id
_entity_poly.type
_entity_poly.pdbx_seq_one_letter_code
_entity_poly.pdbx_strand_id
1 'polypeptide(L)'
;MTPALTSSSTGDYRPFSAFALIWSLATLAHQLAFTFWTESWQGWILVIAAIAVLYQPGCVLRFGFLVLSSMVNLWQKLPFVPNHILYEGMLHLIMLIAIGGFFLTGPGRVEFGRVKGAWSSRILLVLIAAFVKALYFYLPGIPHGYLPGALTTLFLLVALWRFLFGPPAIGSGEAYLNRIAPILRAGVVIMYVWAVIQKLNWDYFDPSVSCAAMLHQEIAAYFGGLVPTAPWTLVAASYGSLVFELGIPLLLMFKKTRYIGFVAAVWFHLWLSIHPAAGIFSYTALILSVLVLFL
;
A
#
# COMPACT_ATOMS: atom_id res chain seq x y z
N MET A 1 -28.82 41.24 -0.48
CA MET A 1 -27.59 41.13 -1.30
C MET A 1 -26.77 39.98 -0.78
N THR A 2 -26.87 38.83 -1.44
CA THR A 2 -26.09 37.63 -1.13
C THR A 2 -24.75 37.75 -1.85
N PRO A 3 -23.59 37.61 -1.17
CA PRO A 3 -22.32 37.64 -1.88
C PRO A 3 -22.19 36.41 -2.75
N ALA A 4 -21.92 36.62 -4.04
CA ALA A 4 -21.59 35.58 -4.99
C ALA A 4 -20.30 34.91 -4.55
N LEU A 5 -20.37 33.60 -4.29
CA LEU A 5 -19.21 32.73 -4.10
C LEU A 5 -18.50 32.67 -5.46
N THR A 6 -17.44 33.46 -5.60
CA THR A 6 -16.48 33.31 -6.69
C THR A 6 -15.78 31.97 -6.51
N SER A 7 -16.10 30.99 -7.34
CA SER A 7 -15.37 29.74 -7.47
C SER A 7 -14.00 30.05 -8.06
N SER A 8 -12.97 30.14 -7.22
CA SER A 8 -11.59 30.13 -7.67
C SER A 8 -11.27 28.72 -8.16
N SER A 9 -11.23 28.53 -9.46
CA SER A 9 -10.78 27.32 -10.15
C SER A 9 -9.25 27.23 -10.19
N THR A 10 -8.60 27.35 -9.04
CA THR A 10 -7.25 26.83 -8.86
C THR A 10 -7.42 25.35 -8.63
N GLY A 11 -6.81 24.51 -9.46
CA GLY A 11 -6.91 23.06 -9.35
C GLY A 11 -6.60 22.62 -7.91
N ASP A 12 -7.68 22.29 -7.17
CA ASP A 12 -7.58 21.95 -5.75
C ASP A 12 -6.72 20.69 -5.63
N TYR A 13 -5.45 20.87 -5.30
CA TYR A 13 -4.58 19.78 -4.89
C TYR A 13 -5.21 19.11 -3.66
N ARG A 14 -5.62 17.86 -3.82
CA ARG A 14 -6.23 17.06 -2.75
C ARG A 14 -5.21 16.02 -2.26
N PRO A 15 -4.50 16.30 -1.16
CA PRO A 15 -3.42 15.43 -0.66
C PRO A 15 -3.85 13.98 -0.44
N PHE A 16 -5.06 13.74 0.06
CA PHE A 16 -5.58 12.38 0.22
C PHE A 16 -5.73 11.66 -1.12
N SER A 17 -6.27 12.34 -2.13
CA SER A 17 -6.43 11.72 -3.45
C SER A 17 -5.08 11.37 -4.07
N ALA A 18 -4.07 12.23 -3.92
CA ALA A 18 -2.71 11.94 -4.37
C ALA A 18 -2.10 10.75 -3.63
N PHE A 19 -2.21 10.72 -2.31
CA PHE A 19 -1.74 9.61 -1.49
C PHE A 19 -2.40 8.28 -1.89
N ALA A 20 -3.74 8.25 -1.98
CA ALA A 20 -4.49 7.06 -2.33
C ALA A 20 -4.18 6.57 -3.76
N LEU A 21 -3.98 7.50 -4.70
CA LEU A 21 -3.62 7.20 -6.08
C LEU A 21 -2.23 6.54 -6.16
N ILE A 22 -1.23 7.13 -5.50
CA ILE A 22 0.14 6.57 -5.48
C ILE A 22 0.16 5.20 -4.82
N TRP A 23 -0.56 5.04 -3.70
CA TRP A 23 -0.70 3.75 -3.02
C TRP A 23 -1.30 2.68 -3.93
N SER A 24 -2.36 3.02 -4.66
CA SER A 24 -3.01 2.10 -5.60
C SER A 24 -2.12 1.73 -6.78
N LEU A 25 -1.40 2.71 -7.34
CA LEU A 25 -0.44 2.47 -8.42
C LEU A 25 0.70 1.56 -7.95
N ALA A 26 1.22 1.79 -6.73
CA ALA A 26 2.25 0.95 -6.13
C ALA A 26 1.76 -0.50 -5.96
N THR A 27 0.52 -0.67 -5.45
CA THR A 27 -0.11 -1.99 -5.31
C THR A 27 -0.27 -2.69 -6.66
N LEU A 28 -0.78 -1.98 -7.68
CA LEU A 28 -0.93 -2.55 -9.03
C LEU A 28 0.40 -2.91 -9.65
N ALA A 29 1.38 -2.01 -9.58
CA ALA A 29 2.71 -2.27 -10.13
C ALA A 29 3.32 -3.55 -9.52
N HIS A 30 3.19 -3.73 -8.19
CA HIS A 30 3.66 -4.92 -7.52
C HIS A 30 2.91 -6.19 -7.97
N GLN A 31 1.58 -6.16 -8.01
CA GLN A 31 0.78 -7.33 -8.40
C GLN A 31 1.01 -7.72 -9.85
N LEU A 32 1.07 -6.74 -10.76
CA LEU A 32 1.21 -7.00 -12.20
C LEU A 32 2.63 -7.37 -12.60
N ALA A 33 3.66 -6.70 -12.05
CA ALA A 33 5.05 -6.95 -12.41
C ALA A 33 5.52 -8.37 -12.05
N PHE A 34 4.98 -8.95 -10.99
CA PHE A 34 5.36 -10.28 -10.51
C PHE A 34 4.27 -11.34 -10.70
N THR A 35 3.20 -11.03 -11.43
CA THR A 35 2.07 -11.93 -11.73
C THR A 35 1.36 -12.50 -10.49
N PHE A 36 1.58 -11.95 -9.30
CA PHE A 36 0.98 -12.43 -8.04
C PHE A 36 -0.56 -12.43 -8.05
N TRP A 37 -1.15 -11.56 -8.86
CA TRP A 37 -2.59 -11.48 -9.03
C TRP A 37 -3.20 -12.76 -9.64
N THR A 38 -2.41 -13.58 -10.35
CA THR A 38 -2.87 -14.84 -10.95
C THR A 38 -2.77 -16.03 -10.01
N GLU A 39 -2.00 -15.92 -8.93
CA GLU A 39 -1.73 -17.04 -8.02
C GLU A 39 -2.90 -17.35 -7.09
N SER A 40 -3.72 -16.35 -6.80
CA SER A 40 -4.83 -16.51 -5.87
C SER A 40 -6.00 -15.57 -6.17
N TRP A 41 -7.21 -15.94 -5.72
CA TRP A 41 -8.39 -15.08 -5.83
C TRP A 41 -8.25 -13.75 -5.05
N GLN A 42 -7.41 -13.72 -4.02
CA GLN A 42 -7.11 -12.53 -3.23
C GLN A 42 -6.28 -11.52 -4.04
N GLY A 43 -5.37 -12.01 -4.87
CA GLY A 43 -4.64 -11.16 -5.82
C GLY A 43 -5.58 -10.44 -6.78
N TRP A 44 -6.58 -11.13 -7.31
CA TRP A 44 -7.61 -10.51 -8.14
C TRP A 44 -8.41 -9.44 -7.40
N ILE A 45 -8.85 -9.72 -6.16
CA ILE A 45 -9.57 -8.73 -5.35
C ILE A 45 -8.69 -7.50 -5.10
N LEU A 46 -7.40 -7.70 -4.83
CA LEU A 46 -6.46 -6.62 -4.59
C LEU A 46 -6.29 -5.73 -5.83
N VAL A 47 -6.16 -6.32 -7.01
CA VAL A 47 -6.11 -5.59 -8.29
C VAL A 47 -7.40 -4.79 -8.53
N ILE A 48 -8.56 -5.43 -8.36
CA ILE A 48 -9.86 -4.76 -8.52
C ILE A 48 -10.03 -3.62 -7.53
N ALA A 49 -9.64 -3.82 -6.27
CA ALA A 49 -9.69 -2.78 -5.23
C ALA A 49 -8.80 -1.59 -5.57
N ALA A 50 -7.58 -1.85 -6.07
CA ALA A 50 -6.66 -0.80 -6.50
C ALA A 50 -7.23 -0.01 -7.69
N ILE A 51 -7.80 -0.69 -8.70
CA ILE A 51 -8.47 -0.04 -9.84
C ILE A 51 -9.66 0.82 -9.35
N ALA A 52 -10.43 0.34 -8.37
CA ALA A 52 -11.55 1.10 -7.81
C ALA A 52 -11.10 2.39 -7.13
N VAL A 53 -9.94 2.39 -6.45
CA VAL A 53 -9.35 3.60 -5.86
C VAL A 53 -8.85 4.54 -6.97
N LEU A 54 -8.20 4.03 -8.03
CA LEU A 54 -7.77 4.86 -9.17
C LEU A 54 -8.95 5.55 -9.85
N TYR A 55 -10.08 4.87 -9.96
CA TYR A 55 -11.30 5.45 -10.52
C TYR A 55 -11.83 6.60 -9.65
N GLN A 56 -11.71 6.53 -8.32
CA GLN A 56 -12.13 7.57 -7.41
C GLN A 56 -11.23 7.67 -6.18
N PRO A 57 -10.06 8.29 -6.30
CA PRO A 57 -9.04 8.31 -5.26
C PRO A 57 -9.45 9.09 -4.00
N GLY A 58 -10.41 10.01 -4.09
CA GLY A 58 -10.94 10.74 -2.93
C GLY A 58 -11.86 9.94 -2.00
N CYS A 59 -12.21 8.69 -2.34
CA CYS A 59 -13.15 7.89 -1.57
C CYS A 59 -12.46 7.05 -0.49
N VAL A 60 -12.59 7.46 0.77
CA VAL A 60 -11.98 6.75 1.93
C VAL A 60 -12.45 5.30 2.03
N LEU A 61 -13.71 5.00 1.70
CA LEU A 61 -14.22 3.62 1.77
C LEU A 61 -13.57 2.70 0.73
N ARG A 62 -13.33 3.18 -0.50
CA ARG A 62 -12.61 2.41 -1.52
C ARG A 62 -11.17 2.18 -1.12
N PHE A 63 -10.54 3.23 -0.61
CA PHE A 63 -9.19 3.11 -0.06
C PHE A 63 -9.16 2.12 1.12
N GLY A 64 -10.14 2.17 2.01
CA GLY A 64 -10.29 1.21 3.11
C GLY A 64 -10.46 -0.22 2.63
N PHE A 65 -11.22 -0.44 1.56
CA PHE A 65 -11.36 -1.77 0.95
C PHE A 65 -10.04 -2.26 0.34
N LEU A 66 -9.27 -1.38 -0.29
CA LEU A 66 -7.93 -1.71 -0.78
C LEU A 66 -7.01 -2.13 0.37
N VAL A 67 -6.97 -1.34 1.45
CA VAL A 67 -6.14 -1.63 2.64
C VAL A 67 -6.56 -2.95 3.31
N LEU A 68 -7.87 -3.21 3.42
CA LEU A 68 -8.38 -4.48 3.94
C LEU A 68 -7.99 -5.66 3.06
N SER A 69 -8.12 -5.51 1.73
CA SER A 69 -7.73 -6.54 0.77
C SER A 69 -6.23 -6.84 0.84
N SER A 70 -5.40 -5.81 1.04
CA SER A 70 -3.97 -5.97 1.27
C SER A 70 -3.67 -6.75 2.56
N MET A 71 -4.38 -6.47 3.66
CA MET A 71 -4.25 -7.23 4.91
C MET A 71 -4.64 -8.70 4.75
N VAL A 72 -5.73 -8.99 4.03
CA VAL A 72 -6.16 -10.37 3.75
C VAL A 72 -5.11 -11.10 2.91
N ASN A 73 -4.55 -10.44 1.90
CA ASN A 73 -3.48 -11.01 1.09
C ASN A 73 -2.20 -11.26 1.91
N LEU A 74 -1.87 -10.36 2.83
CA LEU A 74 -0.72 -10.52 3.72
C LEU A 74 -0.91 -11.67 4.71
N TRP A 75 -2.12 -11.82 5.27
CA TRP A 75 -2.43 -12.87 6.25
C TRP A 75 -2.08 -14.28 5.74
N GLN A 76 -2.24 -14.52 4.45
CA GLN A 76 -1.93 -15.83 3.87
C GLN A 76 -0.43 -16.14 3.80
N LYS A 77 0.42 -15.10 3.84
CA LYS A 77 1.88 -15.25 3.82
C LYS A 77 2.47 -15.54 5.20
N LEU A 78 1.67 -15.41 6.27
CA LEU A 78 2.12 -15.73 7.63
C LEU A 78 2.33 -17.25 7.80
N PRO A 79 3.25 -17.71 8.67
CA PRO A 79 4.11 -16.92 9.56
C PRO A 79 5.45 -16.46 8.93
N PHE A 80 5.77 -16.87 7.72
CA PHE A 80 7.09 -16.66 7.11
C PHE A 80 7.08 -15.37 6.28
N VAL A 81 7.12 -14.23 6.95
CA VAL A 81 7.19 -12.92 6.27
C VAL A 81 8.48 -12.19 6.60
N PRO A 82 9.16 -11.64 5.60
CA PRO A 82 10.29 -10.73 5.82
C PRO A 82 9.89 -9.49 6.61
N ASN A 83 10.85 -8.88 7.32
CA ASN A 83 10.61 -7.71 8.18
C ASN A 83 9.89 -6.56 7.47
N HIS A 84 10.19 -6.31 6.19
CA HIS A 84 9.56 -5.26 5.40
C HIS A 84 8.08 -5.55 5.11
N ILE A 85 7.69 -6.81 4.93
CA ILE A 85 6.29 -7.20 4.75
C ILE A 85 5.52 -7.08 6.09
N LEU A 86 6.17 -7.39 7.21
CA LEU A 86 5.58 -7.16 8.53
C LEU A 86 5.30 -5.67 8.77
N TYR A 87 6.25 -4.80 8.39
CA TYR A 87 6.07 -3.35 8.46
C TYR A 87 4.90 -2.87 7.58
N GLU A 88 4.79 -3.38 6.36
CA GLU A 88 3.64 -3.15 5.48
C GLU A 88 2.32 -3.52 6.18
N GLY A 89 2.26 -4.69 6.82
CA GLY A 89 1.11 -5.14 7.59
C GLY A 89 0.76 -4.20 8.74
N MET A 90 1.75 -3.69 9.46
CA MET A 90 1.55 -2.70 10.53
C MET A 90 0.95 -1.39 9.99
N LEU A 91 1.43 -0.89 8.84
CA LEU A 91 0.86 0.30 8.21
C LEU A 91 -0.60 0.07 7.79
N HIS A 92 -0.90 -1.06 7.17
CA HIS A 92 -2.26 -1.42 6.82
C HIS A 92 -3.18 -1.51 8.05
N LEU A 93 -2.71 -2.11 9.14
CA LEU A 93 -3.48 -2.21 10.39
C LEU A 93 -3.77 -0.82 10.98
N ILE A 94 -2.77 0.05 11.04
CA ILE A 94 -2.91 1.44 11.51
C ILE A 94 -3.97 2.17 10.67
N MET A 95 -3.88 2.06 9.35
CA MET A 95 -4.84 2.67 8.44
C MET A 95 -6.26 2.14 8.63
N LEU A 96 -6.44 0.82 8.82
CA LEU A 96 -7.75 0.21 9.06
C LEU A 96 -8.36 0.66 10.38
N ILE A 97 -7.57 0.68 11.46
CA ILE A 97 -8.02 1.19 12.77
C ILE A 97 -8.45 2.65 12.64
N ALA A 98 -7.66 3.46 11.95
CA ALA A 98 -7.98 4.87 11.72
C ALA A 98 -9.23 5.07 10.85
N ILE A 99 -9.44 4.23 9.83
CA ILE A 99 -10.68 4.23 9.02
C ILE A 99 -11.89 3.87 9.89
N GLY A 100 -11.78 2.83 10.71
CA GLY A 100 -12.82 2.46 11.66
C GLY A 100 -13.15 3.61 12.61
N GLY A 101 -12.15 4.20 13.25
CA GLY A 101 -12.32 5.35 14.14
C GLY A 101 -12.89 6.57 13.41
N PHE A 102 -12.49 6.83 12.18
CA PHE A 102 -13.01 7.93 11.37
C PHE A 102 -14.53 7.79 11.12
N PHE A 103 -15.02 6.58 10.78
CA PHE A 103 -16.43 6.34 10.54
C PHE A 103 -17.26 6.17 11.82
N LEU A 104 -16.67 5.70 12.92
CA LEU A 104 -17.39 5.51 14.18
C LEU A 104 -17.52 6.78 15.00
N THR A 105 -16.50 7.61 15.05
CA THR A 105 -16.40 8.73 16.01
C THR A 105 -16.16 10.10 15.39
N GLY A 106 -15.85 10.16 14.10
CA GLY A 106 -15.36 11.36 13.44
C GLY A 106 -16.32 11.99 12.43
N PRO A 107 -15.80 12.91 11.59
CA PRO A 107 -16.54 13.53 10.50
C PRO A 107 -17.15 12.51 9.53
N GLY A 108 -16.52 11.38 9.34
CA GLY A 108 -17.01 10.28 8.51
C GLY A 108 -18.32 9.67 9.00
N ARG A 109 -18.65 9.78 10.30
CA ARG A 109 -19.92 9.29 10.85
C ARG A 109 -21.12 9.98 10.19
N VAL A 110 -21.06 11.30 10.01
CA VAL A 110 -22.14 12.08 9.38
C VAL A 110 -22.27 11.70 7.91
N GLU A 111 -21.14 11.55 7.21
CA GLU A 111 -21.13 11.14 5.81
C GLU A 111 -21.60 9.71 5.63
N PHE A 112 -21.16 8.80 6.49
CA PHE A 112 -21.61 7.41 6.51
C PHE A 112 -23.13 7.35 6.78
N GLY A 113 -23.65 8.16 7.69
CA GLY A 113 -25.08 8.27 7.96
C GLY A 113 -25.90 8.65 6.72
N ARG A 114 -25.42 9.58 5.90
CA ARG A 114 -26.07 10.00 4.66
C ARG A 114 -26.12 8.90 3.58
N VAL A 115 -25.10 8.07 3.50
CA VAL A 115 -24.98 7.02 2.47
C VAL A 115 -25.24 5.60 3.01
N LYS A 116 -25.53 5.47 4.29
CA LYS A 116 -25.70 4.19 4.99
C LYS A 116 -26.68 3.25 4.26
N GLY A 117 -27.82 3.74 3.82
CA GLY A 117 -28.80 2.90 3.11
C GLY A 117 -28.27 2.33 1.80
N ALA A 118 -27.55 3.14 1.02
CA ALA A 118 -26.97 2.70 -0.26
C ALA A 118 -25.79 1.74 -0.04
N TRP A 119 -24.98 1.96 1.00
CA TRP A 119 -23.85 1.10 1.31
C TRP A 119 -24.24 -0.21 2.00
N SER A 120 -25.22 -0.17 2.90
CA SER A 120 -25.73 -1.39 3.55
C SER A 120 -26.31 -2.36 2.53
N SER A 121 -27.08 -1.87 1.56
CA SER A 121 -27.62 -2.72 0.48
C SER A 121 -26.52 -3.31 -0.43
N ARG A 122 -25.46 -2.56 -0.68
CA ARG A 122 -24.32 -3.07 -1.48
C ARG A 122 -23.50 -4.09 -0.72
N ILE A 123 -23.20 -3.84 0.56
CA ILE A 123 -22.51 -4.79 1.42
C ILE A 123 -23.35 -6.08 1.53
N LEU A 124 -24.66 -5.95 1.75
CA LEU A 124 -25.56 -7.09 1.81
C LEU A 124 -25.54 -7.88 0.49
N LEU A 125 -25.55 -7.20 -0.66
CA LEU A 125 -25.47 -7.87 -1.96
C LEU A 125 -24.18 -8.66 -2.12
N VAL A 126 -23.03 -8.11 -1.70
CA VAL A 126 -21.74 -8.81 -1.74
C VAL A 126 -21.74 -10.01 -0.79
N LEU A 127 -22.28 -9.85 0.43
CA LEU A 127 -22.36 -10.94 1.40
C LEU A 127 -23.25 -12.08 0.88
N ILE A 128 -24.42 -11.76 0.29
CA ILE A 128 -25.31 -12.75 -0.33
C ILE A 128 -24.59 -13.47 -1.47
N ALA A 129 -23.90 -12.72 -2.36
CA ALA A 129 -23.19 -13.30 -3.47
C ALA A 129 -22.03 -14.20 -3.03
N ALA A 130 -21.29 -13.78 -1.99
CA ALA A 130 -20.22 -14.58 -1.40
C ALA A 130 -20.77 -15.84 -0.70
N PHE A 131 -21.90 -15.71 0.00
CA PHE A 131 -22.57 -16.85 0.63
C PHE A 131 -23.08 -17.86 -0.40
N VAL A 132 -23.73 -17.39 -1.47
CA VAL A 132 -24.16 -18.27 -2.57
C VAL A 132 -22.99 -18.99 -3.21
N LYS A 133 -21.87 -18.28 -3.40
CA LYS A 133 -20.64 -18.88 -3.93
C LYS A 133 -20.04 -19.92 -2.98
N ALA A 134 -20.03 -19.63 -1.67
CA ALA A 134 -19.56 -20.57 -0.65
C ALA A 134 -20.45 -21.83 -0.58
N LEU A 135 -21.76 -21.66 -0.60
CA LEU A 135 -22.71 -22.79 -0.65
C LEU A 135 -22.46 -23.67 -1.86
N TYR A 136 -22.24 -23.08 -3.03
CA TYR A 136 -21.93 -23.83 -4.24
C TYR A 136 -20.67 -24.70 -4.10
N PHE A 137 -19.64 -24.23 -3.38
CA PHE A 137 -18.40 -24.98 -3.19
C PHE A 137 -18.46 -26.05 -2.08
N TYR A 138 -19.17 -25.76 -0.99
CA TYR A 138 -19.06 -26.55 0.23
C TYR A 138 -20.26 -27.45 0.52
N LEU A 139 -21.39 -27.29 -0.20
CA LEU A 139 -22.54 -28.21 0.00
C LEU A 139 -22.34 -29.51 -0.77
N PRO A 140 -22.27 -30.65 -0.07
CA PRO A 140 -22.24 -31.95 -0.72
C PRO A 140 -23.55 -32.21 -1.47
N GLY A 141 -23.47 -32.76 -2.68
CA GLY A 141 -24.65 -33.09 -3.50
C GLY A 141 -25.11 -32.03 -4.50
N ILE A 142 -24.55 -30.84 -4.49
CA ILE A 142 -24.78 -29.86 -5.56
C ILE A 142 -23.94 -30.26 -6.78
N PRO A 143 -24.54 -30.38 -7.98
CA PRO A 143 -23.78 -30.68 -9.18
C PRO A 143 -22.79 -29.55 -9.47
N HIS A 144 -21.49 -29.84 -9.35
CA HIS A 144 -20.40 -28.89 -9.65
C HIS A 144 -20.22 -28.75 -11.18
N GLY A 145 -21.29 -28.31 -11.85
CA GLY A 145 -21.23 -28.02 -13.29
C GLY A 145 -20.57 -26.66 -13.57
N TYR A 146 -19.92 -26.54 -14.72
CA TYR A 146 -19.28 -25.28 -15.14
C TYR A 146 -20.26 -24.10 -15.17
N LEU A 147 -21.50 -24.32 -15.61
CA LEU A 147 -22.50 -23.24 -15.73
C LEU A 147 -22.93 -22.66 -14.38
N PRO A 148 -23.35 -23.45 -13.36
CA PRO A 148 -23.66 -22.90 -12.05
C PRO A 148 -22.45 -22.21 -11.39
N GLY A 149 -21.24 -22.76 -11.57
CA GLY A 149 -20.01 -22.15 -11.10
C GLY A 149 -19.72 -20.81 -11.75
N ALA A 150 -19.90 -20.69 -13.05
CA ALA A 150 -19.77 -19.45 -13.79
C ALA A 150 -20.82 -18.39 -13.37
N LEU A 151 -22.09 -18.80 -13.21
CA LEU A 151 -23.16 -17.90 -12.81
C LEU A 151 -22.95 -17.33 -11.39
N THR A 152 -22.57 -18.16 -10.42
CA THR A 152 -22.27 -17.69 -9.06
C THR A 152 -21.05 -16.77 -9.03
N THR A 153 -20.06 -17.03 -9.88
CA THR A 153 -18.89 -16.16 -10.04
C THR A 153 -19.30 -14.83 -10.66
N LEU A 154 -20.08 -14.84 -11.74
CA LEU A 154 -20.59 -13.64 -12.38
C LEU A 154 -21.42 -12.80 -11.42
N PHE A 155 -22.30 -13.43 -10.63
CA PHE A 155 -23.08 -12.74 -9.61
C PHE A 155 -22.19 -12.04 -8.58
N LEU A 156 -21.15 -12.71 -8.08
CA LEU A 156 -20.18 -12.11 -7.16
C LEU A 156 -19.43 -10.94 -7.81
N LEU A 157 -19.00 -11.09 -9.07
CA LEU A 157 -18.33 -10.02 -9.80
C LEU A 157 -19.23 -8.80 -10.02
N VAL A 158 -20.50 -9.00 -10.36
CA VAL A 158 -21.48 -7.91 -10.49
C VAL A 158 -21.74 -7.22 -9.14
N ALA A 159 -21.86 -7.99 -8.05
CA ALA A 159 -22.03 -7.45 -6.71
C ALA A 159 -20.80 -6.61 -6.28
N LEU A 160 -19.60 -7.12 -6.51
CA LEU A 160 -18.34 -6.40 -6.27
C LEU A 160 -18.24 -5.14 -7.15
N TRP A 161 -18.59 -5.23 -8.41
CA TRP A 161 -18.64 -4.07 -9.30
C TRP A 161 -19.57 -2.98 -8.76
N ARG A 162 -20.80 -3.35 -8.39
CA ARG A 162 -21.77 -2.41 -7.79
C ARG A 162 -21.25 -1.80 -6.49
N PHE A 163 -20.57 -2.59 -5.67
CA PHE A 163 -19.96 -2.10 -4.43
C PHE A 163 -18.83 -1.10 -4.71
N LEU A 164 -17.92 -1.44 -5.61
CA LEU A 164 -16.70 -0.65 -5.86
C LEU A 164 -16.96 0.58 -6.74
N PHE A 165 -17.76 0.43 -7.78
CA PHE A 165 -17.96 1.46 -8.80
C PHE A 165 -19.35 2.12 -8.77
N GLY A 166 -20.17 1.78 -7.79
CA GLY A 166 -21.45 2.49 -7.58
C GLY A 166 -21.24 3.96 -7.22
N PRO A 167 -22.33 4.78 -7.19
CA PRO A 167 -22.21 6.21 -6.93
C PRO A 167 -21.37 6.49 -5.67
N PRO A 168 -20.50 7.52 -5.71
CA PRO A 168 -19.53 7.76 -4.66
C PRO A 168 -20.19 8.02 -3.32
N ALA A 169 -19.63 7.41 -2.26
CA ALA A 169 -19.78 7.98 -0.95
C ALA A 169 -18.85 9.20 -0.89
N ILE A 170 -19.41 10.36 -0.65
CA ILE A 170 -18.61 11.58 -0.45
C ILE A 170 -17.91 11.43 0.89
N GLY A 171 -16.61 11.19 0.87
CA GLY A 171 -15.79 11.08 2.07
C GLY A 171 -14.87 12.30 2.18
N SER A 172 -14.71 12.88 3.36
CA SER A 172 -13.67 13.87 3.59
C SER A 172 -12.32 13.17 3.75
N GLY A 173 -11.76 12.69 2.64
CA GLY A 173 -10.47 12.02 2.60
C GLY A 173 -9.37 12.86 3.26
N GLU A 174 -9.44 14.18 3.15
CA GLU A 174 -8.51 15.11 3.79
C GLU A 174 -8.60 15.05 5.32
N ALA A 175 -9.82 14.99 5.88
CA ALA A 175 -9.98 14.86 7.34
C ALA A 175 -9.46 13.52 7.85
N TYR A 176 -9.61 12.46 7.06
CA TYR A 176 -9.00 11.16 7.36
C TYR A 176 -7.47 11.25 7.30
N LEU A 177 -6.91 11.79 6.21
CA LEU A 177 -5.47 11.91 6.02
C LEU A 177 -4.83 12.74 7.13
N ASN A 178 -5.42 13.86 7.51
CA ASN A 178 -4.91 14.71 8.59
C ASN A 178 -4.80 13.97 9.92
N ARG A 179 -5.63 12.97 10.16
CA ARG A 179 -5.54 12.13 11.36
C ARG A 179 -4.42 11.11 11.30
N ILE A 180 -4.23 10.47 10.15
CA ILE A 180 -3.27 9.35 10.05
C ILE A 180 -1.87 9.79 9.64
N ALA A 181 -1.72 10.89 8.90
CA ALA A 181 -0.43 11.32 8.37
C ALA A 181 0.65 11.50 9.46
N PRO A 182 0.37 12.08 10.64
CA PRO A 182 1.37 12.16 11.70
C PRO A 182 1.85 10.78 12.17
N ILE A 183 0.92 9.81 12.28
CA ILE A 183 1.23 8.45 12.73
C ILE A 183 2.05 7.72 11.66
N LEU A 184 1.66 7.82 10.38
CA LEU A 184 2.40 7.22 9.28
C LEU A 184 3.80 7.83 9.13
N ARG A 185 3.94 9.15 9.29
CA ARG A 185 5.25 9.82 9.31
C ARG A 185 6.13 9.30 10.44
N ALA A 186 5.59 9.20 11.65
CA ALA A 186 6.31 8.64 12.80
C ALA A 186 6.71 7.19 12.53
N GLY A 187 5.81 6.38 11.94
CA GLY A 187 6.07 5.00 11.53
C GLY A 187 7.26 4.89 10.57
N VAL A 188 7.35 5.77 9.57
CA VAL A 188 8.51 5.81 8.64
C VAL A 188 9.81 6.10 9.38
N VAL A 189 9.81 7.10 10.27
CA VAL A 189 11.01 7.44 11.06
C VAL A 189 11.43 6.25 11.93
N ILE A 190 10.48 5.64 12.64
CA ILE A 190 10.73 4.47 13.49
C ILE A 190 11.30 3.31 12.67
N MET A 191 10.74 3.05 11.49
CA MET A 191 11.21 2.01 10.58
C MET A 191 12.70 2.21 10.20
N TYR A 192 13.07 3.42 9.80
CA TYR A 192 14.47 3.72 9.47
C TYR A 192 15.40 3.56 10.67
N VAL A 193 14.99 4.07 11.84
CA VAL A 193 15.77 3.90 13.09
C VAL A 193 15.94 2.42 13.42
N TRP A 194 14.88 1.62 13.27
CA TRP A 194 14.94 0.19 13.51
C TRP A 194 15.85 -0.53 12.49
N ALA A 195 15.77 -0.15 11.22
CA ALA A 195 16.65 -0.67 10.18
C ALA A 195 18.13 -0.40 10.47
N VAL A 196 18.45 0.80 10.96
CA VAL A 196 19.81 1.16 11.42
C VAL A 196 20.25 0.29 12.59
N ILE A 197 19.40 0.16 13.63
CA ILE A 197 19.74 -0.64 14.83
C ILE A 197 20.06 -2.09 14.45
N GLN A 198 19.28 -2.69 13.55
CA GLN A 198 19.51 -4.07 13.09
C GLN A 198 20.82 -4.25 12.31
N LYS A 199 21.35 -3.17 11.72
CA LYS A 199 22.60 -3.19 10.95
C LYS A 199 23.83 -2.86 11.78
N LEU A 200 23.69 -2.45 13.04
CA LEU A 200 24.80 -2.17 13.93
C LEU A 200 25.35 -3.48 14.55
N ASN A 201 25.85 -4.36 13.70
CA ASN A 201 26.50 -5.61 14.09
C ASN A 201 27.69 -5.89 13.16
N TRP A 202 28.61 -6.75 13.59
CA TRP A 202 29.85 -7.06 12.85
C TRP A 202 29.56 -7.71 11.49
N ASP A 203 28.58 -8.60 11.41
CA ASP A 203 28.23 -9.31 10.18
C ASP A 203 27.76 -8.35 9.07
N TYR A 204 27.12 -7.24 9.45
CA TYR A 204 26.69 -6.25 8.47
C TYR A 204 27.87 -5.53 7.81
N PHE A 205 28.99 -5.38 8.51
CA PHE A 205 30.18 -4.71 7.99
C PHE A 205 31.16 -5.68 7.32
N ASP A 206 30.96 -6.98 7.43
CA ASP A 206 31.72 -7.99 6.71
C ASP A 206 31.11 -8.19 5.31
N PRO A 207 31.83 -7.81 4.21
CA PRO A 207 31.30 -7.94 2.86
C PRO A 207 30.96 -9.38 2.44
N SER A 208 31.48 -10.38 3.14
CA SER A 208 31.25 -11.80 2.82
C SER A 208 29.86 -12.29 3.28
N VAL A 209 29.27 -11.64 4.28
CA VAL A 209 27.97 -12.01 4.87
C VAL A 209 26.96 -10.87 4.91
N SER A 210 27.39 -9.64 4.59
CA SER A 210 26.54 -8.46 4.61
C SER A 210 25.40 -8.54 3.58
N CYS A 211 24.16 -8.35 4.03
CA CYS A 211 23.02 -8.31 3.13
C CYS A 211 23.13 -7.15 2.11
N ALA A 212 23.71 -6.01 2.48
CA ALA A 212 23.92 -4.90 1.55
C ALA A 212 24.94 -5.24 0.46
N ALA A 213 26.02 -5.95 0.81
CA ALA A 213 27.01 -6.44 -0.15
C ALA A 213 26.39 -7.50 -1.08
N MET A 214 25.60 -8.44 -0.54
CA MET A 214 24.86 -9.43 -1.33
C MET A 214 23.89 -8.78 -2.32
N LEU A 215 23.06 -7.84 -1.87
CA LEU A 215 22.16 -7.11 -2.75
C LEU A 215 22.89 -6.34 -3.84
N HIS A 216 24.04 -5.74 -3.52
CA HIS A 216 24.89 -5.07 -4.51
C HIS A 216 25.44 -6.04 -5.56
N GLN A 217 25.86 -7.23 -5.14
CA GLN A 217 26.34 -8.29 -6.05
C GLN A 217 25.24 -8.80 -6.97
N GLU A 218 24.00 -8.96 -6.46
CA GLU A 218 22.86 -9.40 -7.26
C GLU A 218 22.47 -8.33 -8.31
N ILE A 219 22.48 -7.05 -7.94
CA ILE A 219 22.31 -5.93 -8.90
C ILE A 219 23.42 -5.98 -9.95
N ALA A 220 24.66 -6.16 -9.53
CA ALA A 220 25.80 -6.22 -10.45
C ALA A 220 25.71 -7.42 -11.41
N ALA A 221 25.27 -8.59 -10.92
CA ALA A 221 25.02 -9.77 -11.76
C ALA A 221 23.91 -9.52 -12.79
N TYR A 222 22.87 -8.76 -12.43
CA TYR A 222 21.77 -8.42 -13.33
C TYR A 222 22.18 -7.41 -14.42
N PHE A 223 22.99 -6.39 -14.06
CA PHE A 223 23.42 -5.34 -14.99
C PHE A 223 24.76 -5.62 -15.67
N GLY A 224 25.38 -6.77 -15.40
CA GLY A 224 26.68 -7.12 -15.94
C GLY A 224 27.78 -6.15 -15.47
N GLY A 225 28.77 -5.88 -16.31
CA GLY A 225 29.91 -5.04 -15.98
C GLY A 225 29.62 -3.55 -15.73
N LEU A 226 28.35 -3.10 -15.79
CA LEU A 226 27.98 -1.71 -15.52
C LEU A 226 28.07 -1.36 -14.03
N VAL A 227 27.91 -2.33 -13.14
CA VAL A 227 28.00 -2.14 -11.69
C VAL A 227 29.27 -2.84 -11.18
N PRO A 228 30.23 -2.09 -10.61
CA PRO A 228 31.49 -2.67 -10.16
C PRO A 228 31.30 -3.54 -8.92
N THR A 229 32.03 -4.66 -8.87
CA THR A 229 32.03 -5.64 -7.74
C THR A 229 33.37 -5.72 -7.01
N ALA A 230 34.20 -4.71 -7.16
CA ALA A 230 35.47 -4.65 -6.43
C ALA A 230 35.22 -4.65 -4.90
N PRO A 231 36.15 -5.21 -4.09
CA PRO A 231 35.94 -5.33 -2.63
C PRO A 231 35.55 -4.01 -1.94
N TRP A 232 36.09 -2.89 -2.38
CA TRP A 232 35.76 -1.59 -1.83
C TRP A 232 34.31 -1.15 -2.14
N THR A 233 33.72 -1.59 -3.27
CA THR A 233 32.33 -1.25 -3.62
C THR A 233 31.34 -2.01 -2.74
N LEU A 234 31.68 -3.23 -2.32
CA LEU A 234 30.86 -4.00 -1.38
C LEU A 234 30.87 -3.36 0.00
N VAL A 235 32.04 -2.92 0.46
CA VAL A 235 32.16 -2.14 1.71
C VAL A 235 31.38 -0.84 1.59
N ALA A 236 31.52 -0.11 0.48
CA ALA A 236 30.80 1.14 0.23
C ALA A 236 29.27 0.94 0.20
N ALA A 237 28.77 -0.20 -0.30
CA ALA A 237 27.34 -0.53 -0.27
C ALA A 237 26.81 -0.68 1.17
N SER A 238 27.56 -1.35 2.06
CA SER A 238 27.17 -1.52 3.47
C SER A 238 27.17 -0.18 4.22
N TYR A 239 28.26 0.58 4.17
CA TYR A 239 28.33 1.88 4.83
C TYR A 239 27.40 2.91 4.19
N GLY A 240 27.29 2.94 2.86
CA GLY A 240 26.40 3.83 2.13
C GLY A 240 24.94 3.63 2.51
N SER A 241 24.45 2.39 2.57
CA SER A 241 23.09 2.13 2.99
C SER A 241 22.81 2.58 4.42
N LEU A 242 23.77 2.38 5.35
CA LEU A 242 23.64 2.85 6.73
C LEU A 242 23.58 4.38 6.80
N VAL A 243 24.43 5.08 6.04
CA VAL A 243 24.41 6.56 5.98
C VAL A 243 23.09 7.08 5.45
N PHE A 244 22.54 6.47 4.39
CA PHE A 244 21.22 6.85 3.87
C PHE A 244 20.11 6.58 4.88
N GLU A 245 20.08 5.39 5.48
CA GLU A 245 19.04 5.00 6.45
C GLU A 245 19.08 5.83 7.74
N LEU A 246 20.23 6.32 8.16
CA LEU A 246 20.36 7.25 9.27
C LEU A 246 20.06 8.70 8.87
N GLY A 247 20.56 9.14 7.72
CA GLY A 247 20.44 10.51 7.23
C GLY A 247 19.03 10.88 6.81
N ILE A 248 18.32 9.96 6.12
CA ILE A 248 16.95 10.21 5.64
C ILE A 248 16.00 10.59 6.78
N PRO A 249 15.81 9.80 7.85
CA PRO A 249 14.88 10.16 8.91
C PRO A 249 15.28 11.46 9.63
N LEU A 250 16.56 11.71 9.84
CA LEU A 250 17.03 12.97 10.43
C LEU A 250 16.62 14.17 9.55
N LEU A 251 16.79 14.07 8.24
CA LEU A 251 16.39 15.13 7.31
C LEU A 251 14.87 15.30 7.24
N LEU A 252 14.10 14.22 7.30
CA LEU A 252 12.63 14.24 7.26
C LEU A 252 12.00 14.83 8.52
N MET A 253 12.65 14.73 9.68
CA MET A 253 12.13 15.25 10.94
C MET A 253 12.05 16.78 10.97
N PHE A 254 12.95 17.49 10.30
CA PHE A 254 13.03 18.94 10.35
C PHE A 254 12.39 19.58 9.11
N LYS A 255 11.49 20.55 9.32
CA LYS A 255 10.79 21.23 8.21
C LYS A 255 11.74 21.83 7.17
N LYS A 256 12.88 22.35 7.57
CA LYS A 256 13.86 23.02 6.68
C LYS A 256 14.57 22.04 5.75
N THR A 257 14.82 20.82 6.20
CA THR A 257 15.58 19.79 5.47
C THR A 257 14.69 18.68 4.87
N ARG A 258 13.40 18.73 5.18
CA ARG A 258 12.43 17.68 4.83
C ARG A 258 12.41 17.37 3.32
N TYR A 259 12.47 18.41 2.48
CA TYR A 259 12.50 18.21 1.03
C TYR A 259 13.77 17.47 0.58
N ILE A 260 14.92 17.78 1.18
CA ILE A 260 16.20 17.09 0.91
C ILE A 260 16.07 15.62 1.36
N GLY A 261 15.52 15.39 2.54
CA GLY A 261 15.24 14.04 3.07
C GLY A 261 14.29 13.24 2.16
N PHE A 262 13.26 13.89 1.62
CA PHE A 262 12.34 13.28 0.67
C PHE A 262 13.07 12.86 -0.62
N VAL A 263 13.84 13.76 -1.23
CA VAL A 263 14.59 13.47 -2.46
C VAL A 263 15.62 12.36 -2.22
N ALA A 264 16.34 12.41 -1.09
CA ALA A 264 17.29 11.35 -0.73
C ALA A 264 16.59 9.99 -0.53
N ALA A 265 15.43 9.98 0.13
CA ALA A 265 14.64 8.77 0.32
C ALA A 265 14.13 8.20 -1.02
N VAL A 266 13.59 9.05 -1.90
CA VAL A 266 13.15 8.64 -3.23
C VAL A 266 14.31 8.04 -4.02
N TRP A 267 15.44 8.70 -4.05
CA TRP A 267 16.61 8.20 -4.76
C TRP A 267 17.11 6.87 -4.19
N PHE A 268 17.23 6.74 -2.87
CA PHE A 268 17.65 5.52 -2.20
C PHE A 268 16.71 4.35 -2.51
N HIS A 269 15.41 4.57 -2.40
CA HIS A 269 14.43 3.51 -2.67
C HIS A 269 14.29 3.18 -4.15
N LEU A 270 14.45 4.15 -5.06
CA LEU A 270 14.52 3.85 -6.49
C LEU A 270 15.75 2.99 -6.82
N TRP A 271 16.89 3.26 -6.19
CA TRP A 271 18.07 2.40 -6.32
C TRP A 271 17.78 0.97 -5.85
N LEU A 272 17.14 0.81 -4.70
CA LEU A 272 16.74 -0.52 -4.22
C LEU A 272 15.72 -1.19 -5.15
N SER A 273 14.85 -0.44 -5.82
CA SER A 273 13.83 -1.02 -6.70
C SER A 273 14.39 -1.63 -7.99
N ILE A 274 15.63 -1.33 -8.34
CA ILE A 274 16.33 -1.96 -9.46
C ILE A 274 16.63 -3.44 -9.15
N HIS A 275 16.63 -3.82 -7.88
CA HIS A 275 16.88 -5.19 -7.46
C HIS A 275 15.78 -6.13 -7.99
N PRO A 276 16.14 -7.31 -8.53
CA PRO A 276 15.19 -8.24 -9.15
C PRO A 276 14.23 -8.93 -8.17
N ALA A 277 14.50 -8.86 -6.85
CA ALA A 277 13.67 -9.51 -5.85
C ALA A 277 12.33 -8.78 -5.66
N ALA A 278 11.23 -9.50 -5.89
CA ALA A 278 9.87 -9.00 -5.78
C ALA A 278 9.56 -8.32 -4.43
N GLY A 279 10.08 -8.85 -3.33
CA GLY A 279 9.85 -8.30 -2.00
C GLY A 279 10.44 -6.91 -1.80
N ILE A 280 11.60 -6.61 -2.41
CA ILE A 280 12.25 -5.30 -2.32
C ILE A 280 11.47 -4.27 -3.14
N PHE A 281 11.00 -4.63 -4.33
CA PHE A 281 10.17 -3.76 -5.15
C PHE A 281 8.87 -3.37 -4.44
N SER A 282 8.17 -4.33 -3.85
CA SER A 282 6.94 -4.10 -3.07
C SER A 282 7.15 -3.09 -1.94
N TYR A 283 8.20 -3.32 -1.15
CA TYR A 283 8.56 -2.45 -0.05
C TYR A 283 8.89 -1.03 -0.51
N THR A 284 9.66 -0.90 -1.58
CA THR A 284 10.02 0.41 -2.16
C THR A 284 8.77 1.19 -2.60
N ALA A 285 7.85 0.55 -3.32
CA ALA A 285 6.62 1.16 -3.78
C ALA A 285 5.76 1.66 -2.61
N LEU A 286 5.68 0.88 -1.53
CA LEU A 286 4.98 1.24 -0.31
C LEU A 286 5.60 2.48 0.36
N ILE A 287 6.92 2.47 0.56
CA ILE A 287 7.63 3.59 1.19
C ILE A 287 7.47 4.88 0.38
N LEU A 288 7.61 4.82 -0.94
CA LEU A 288 7.40 5.98 -1.82
C LEU A 288 6.00 6.57 -1.64
N SER A 289 4.98 5.72 -1.45
CA SER A 289 3.60 6.17 -1.20
C SER A 289 3.49 6.95 0.12
N VAL A 290 4.15 6.49 1.19
CA VAL A 290 4.10 7.15 2.51
C VAL A 290 4.98 8.41 2.54
N LEU A 291 6.09 8.43 1.81
CA LEU A 291 6.98 9.61 1.72
C LEU A 291 6.28 10.86 1.21
N VAL A 292 5.26 10.72 0.35
CA VAL A 292 4.45 11.86 -0.12
C VAL A 292 3.81 12.63 1.03
N LEU A 293 3.57 11.99 2.17
CA LEU A 293 3.01 12.64 3.36
C LEU A 293 3.96 13.66 4.01
N PHE A 294 5.23 13.66 3.65
CA PHE A 294 6.22 14.62 4.16
C PHE A 294 6.27 15.92 3.34
N LEU A 295 5.65 15.97 2.18
CA LEU A 295 5.51 17.18 1.36
C LEU A 295 4.34 18.03 1.84
#